data_19480e266d9ad9292ce4312c7af6e164
#
_entry.id   19480e266d9ad9292ce4312c7af6e164
#
_cell.length_a   1.000
_cell.length_b   1.000
_cell.length_c   1.000
_cell.angle_alpha   90.00
_cell.angle_beta   90.00
_cell.angle_gamma   90.00
#
_symmetry.space_group_name_H-M   'P 1'
#
loop_
_entity.id
_entity.type
_entity.pdbx_description
1 polymer ?
#
loop_
_entity_poly.entity_id
_entity_poly.type
_entity_poly.pdbx_seq_one_letter_code
_entity_poly.pdbx_strand_id
1 'polypeptide(L)'
;MSKLVTIYGGSGFVGRYIAYRMARAGWRVRVAVRNPNKALFVRTYGVVGQVEPVLCNIRNDGSVADALRGADAVVNCVGILVETGKNSFDAVQSEGAERIARMAAAAGIGRFVHVSAIGADMEAESDYARTKGEGEAAILKHMPHAVILRPSIMFGPEDEFFNRFAGM
;
A
#
# COMPACT_ATOMS: atom_id res chain seq x y z
N MET A 1 22.80 6.66 8.48
CA MET A 1 22.18 5.43 7.92
C MET A 1 21.12 5.85 6.89
N SER A 2 20.94 5.09 5.79
CA SER A 2 19.87 5.35 4.83
C SER A 2 18.51 5.03 5.45
N LYS A 3 17.50 5.88 5.24
CA LYS A 3 16.14 5.69 5.74
C LYS A 3 15.47 4.49 5.06
N LEU A 4 14.62 3.79 5.79
CA LEU A 4 13.84 2.67 5.29
C LEU A 4 12.36 3.06 5.12
N VAL A 5 11.80 2.80 3.95
CA VAL A 5 10.35 2.88 3.73
C VAL A 5 9.77 1.47 3.53
N THR A 6 8.67 1.18 4.20
CA THR A 6 7.86 -0.02 3.90
C THR A 6 6.69 0.37 3.02
N ILE A 7 6.56 -0.28 1.86
CA ILE A 7 5.49 -0.03 0.88
C ILE A 7 4.61 -1.27 0.81
N TYR A 8 3.42 -1.18 1.38
CA TYR A 8 2.40 -2.22 1.27
C TYR A 8 1.76 -2.16 -0.12
N GLY A 9 1.70 -3.30 -0.80
CA GLY A 9 1.28 -3.35 -2.20
C GLY A 9 2.31 -2.78 -3.19
N GLY A 10 3.59 -2.72 -2.79
CA GLY A 10 4.65 -2.11 -3.59
C GLY A 10 5.04 -2.85 -4.88
N SER A 11 4.46 -4.01 -5.16
CA SER A 11 4.61 -4.72 -6.45
C SER A 11 3.42 -4.46 -7.41
N GLY A 12 2.35 -3.84 -6.92
CA GLY A 12 1.21 -3.44 -7.74
C GLY A 12 1.53 -2.28 -8.68
N PHE A 13 0.57 -1.89 -9.51
CA PHE A 13 0.76 -0.86 -10.53
C PHE A 13 1.37 0.44 -9.96
N VAL A 14 0.70 1.12 -9.04
CA VAL A 14 1.21 2.37 -8.45
C VAL A 14 2.40 2.12 -7.53
N GLY A 15 2.31 1.07 -6.71
CA GLY A 15 3.32 0.76 -5.70
C GLY A 15 4.72 0.52 -6.28
N ARG A 16 4.82 -0.11 -7.47
CA ARG A 16 6.12 -0.34 -8.14
C ARG A 16 6.81 0.95 -8.55
N TYR A 17 6.07 1.94 -9.02
CA TYR A 17 6.62 3.25 -9.36
C TYR A 17 7.06 4.01 -8.13
N ILE A 18 6.31 3.92 -7.03
CA ILE A 18 6.71 4.50 -5.75
C ILE A 18 7.99 3.82 -5.25
N ALA A 19 8.06 2.48 -5.28
CA ALA A 19 9.26 1.73 -4.89
C ALA A 19 10.49 2.15 -5.70
N TYR A 20 10.35 2.25 -7.02
CA TYR A 20 11.40 2.73 -7.92
C TYR A 20 11.87 4.15 -7.57
N ARG A 21 10.93 5.09 -7.40
CA ARG A 21 11.25 6.49 -7.08
C ARG A 21 11.89 6.63 -5.70
N MET A 22 11.43 5.90 -4.70
CA MET A 22 12.02 5.91 -3.36
C MET A 22 13.44 5.34 -3.36
N ALA A 23 13.70 4.26 -4.10
CA ALA A 23 15.04 3.73 -4.27
C ALA A 23 15.99 4.75 -4.93
N ARG A 24 15.54 5.40 -6.00
CA ARG A 24 16.29 6.47 -6.70
C ARG A 24 16.55 7.69 -5.80
N ALA A 25 15.67 7.95 -4.84
CA ALA A 25 15.86 9.00 -3.83
C ALA A 25 16.76 8.57 -2.65
N GLY A 26 17.42 7.41 -2.75
CA GLY A 26 18.40 6.93 -1.76
C GLY A 26 17.79 6.22 -0.55
N TRP A 27 16.50 5.90 -0.56
CA TRP A 27 15.87 5.12 0.50
C TRP A 27 16.16 3.62 0.32
N ARG A 28 16.28 2.92 1.42
CA ARG A 28 16.06 1.47 1.42
C ARG A 28 14.56 1.23 1.33
N VAL A 29 14.16 0.26 0.54
CA VAL A 29 12.74 0.00 0.25
C VAL A 29 12.38 -1.43 0.58
N ARG A 30 11.41 -1.60 1.46
CA ARG A 30 10.80 -2.89 1.76
C ARG A 30 9.44 -2.95 1.07
N VAL A 31 9.29 -3.89 0.15
CA VAL A 31 8.06 -4.10 -0.61
C VAL A 31 7.26 -5.23 0.04
N ALA A 32 6.25 -4.86 0.84
CA ALA A 32 5.43 -5.80 1.59
C ALA A 32 4.32 -6.38 0.69
N VAL A 33 4.40 -7.69 0.40
CA VAL A 33 3.54 -8.38 -0.57
C VAL A 33 3.15 -9.78 -0.13
N ARG A 34 2.04 -10.30 -0.64
CA ARG A 34 1.56 -11.66 -0.35
C ARG A 34 2.44 -12.78 -0.94
N ASN A 35 3.12 -12.49 -2.03
CA ASN A 35 4.02 -13.44 -2.70
C ASN A 35 5.30 -12.73 -3.14
N PRO A 36 6.37 -12.77 -2.33
CA PRO A 36 7.65 -12.13 -2.65
C PRO A 36 8.29 -12.67 -3.95
N ASN A 37 8.11 -13.95 -4.26
CA ASN A 37 8.70 -14.54 -5.46
C ASN A 37 8.14 -13.91 -6.74
N LYS A 38 6.86 -13.50 -6.75
CA LYS A 38 6.25 -12.78 -7.88
C LYS A 38 6.68 -11.31 -7.95
N ALA A 39 7.32 -10.80 -6.90
CA ALA A 39 7.76 -9.41 -6.79
C ALA A 39 9.28 -9.23 -6.91
N LEU A 40 10.04 -10.27 -7.29
CA LEU A 40 11.50 -10.19 -7.39
C LEU A 40 12.00 -9.12 -8.37
N PHE A 41 11.19 -8.74 -9.35
CA PHE A 41 11.52 -7.69 -10.31
C PHE A 41 11.78 -6.32 -9.64
N VAL A 42 11.22 -6.05 -8.45
CA VAL A 42 11.46 -4.78 -7.75
C VAL A 42 12.91 -4.63 -7.27
N ARG A 43 13.65 -5.73 -7.15
CA ARG A 43 15.08 -5.69 -6.77
C ARG A 43 15.94 -4.95 -7.77
N THR A 44 15.49 -4.85 -9.03
CA THR A 44 16.22 -4.13 -10.09
C THR A 44 16.05 -2.60 -10.01
N TYR A 45 15.23 -2.09 -9.09
CA TYR A 45 14.93 -0.65 -8.96
C TYR A 45 16.02 0.15 -8.27
N GLY A 46 16.95 -0.52 -7.59
CA GLY A 46 18.05 0.11 -6.88
C GLY A 46 19.33 -0.72 -6.94
N VAL A 47 20.31 -0.36 -6.11
CA VAL A 47 21.52 -1.17 -5.96
C VAL A 47 21.23 -2.46 -5.19
N VAL A 48 22.17 -3.39 -5.23
CA VAL A 48 22.01 -4.71 -4.56
C VAL A 48 21.68 -4.54 -3.08
N GLY A 49 20.58 -5.18 -2.64
CA GLY A 49 20.09 -5.11 -1.27
C GLY A 49 19.32 -3.84 -0.88
N GLN A 50 19.15 -2.90 -1.79
CA GLN A 50 18.43 -1.65 -1.52
C GLN A 50 16.91 -1.84 -1.54
N VAL A 51 16.38 -2.66 -2.43
CA VAL A 51 14.95 -2.93 -2.56
C VAL A 51 14.68 -4.41 -2.34
N GLU A 52 13.87 -4.73 -1.32
CA GLU A 52 13.64 -6.12 -0.92
C GLU A 52 12.13 -6.42 -0.80
N PRO A 53 11.60 -7.38 -1.57
CA PRO A 53 10.25 -7.86 -1.36
C PRO A 53 10.20 -8.79 -0.13
N VAL A 54 9.22 -8.58 0.74
CA VAL A 54 9.01 -9.37 1.96
C VAL A 54 7.58 -9.91 2.00
N LEU A 55 7.44 -11.09 2.60
CA LEU A 55 6.12 -11.69 2.82
C LEU A 55 5.33 -10.84 3.81
N CYS A 56 4.13 -10.43 3.41
CA CYS A 56 3.20 -9.75 4.30
C CYS A 56 1.75 -10.05 3.92
N ASN A 57 0.97 -10.43 4.94
CA ASN A 57 -0.49 -10.51 4.87
C ASN A 57 -1.07 -9.38 5.73
N ILE A 58 -1.69 -8.37 5.09
CA ILE A 58 -2.26 -7.21 5.78
C ILE A 58 -3.45 -7.56 6.70
N ARG A 59 -3.97 -8.78 6.64
CA ARG A 59 -5.03 -9.28 7.52
C ARG A 59 -4.50 -9.95 8.80
N ASN A 60 -3.17 -9.90 9.01
CA ASN A 60 -2.50 -10.48 10.17
C ASN A 60 -1.60 -9.44 10.83
N ASP A 61 -1.84 -9.17 12.10
CA ASP A 61 -1.13 -8.14 12.89
C ASP A 61 0.38 -8.41 12.97
N GLY A 62 0.78 -9.65 13.25
CA GLY A 62 2.20 -10.02 13.34
C GLY A 62 2.92 -9.82 12.01
N SER A 63 2.27 -10.21 10.90
CA SER A 63 2.83 -10.03 9.56
C SER A 63 3.02 -8.55 9.19
N VAL A 64 2.06 -7.70 9.58
CA VAL A 64 2.16 -6.25 9.38
C VAL A 64 3.26 -5.65 10.26
N ALA A 65 3.32 -6.02 11.55
CA ALA A 65 4.35 -5.55 12.48
C ALA A 65 5.76 -5.93 12.00
N ASP A 66 5.95 -7.18 11.54
CA ASP A 66 7.24 -7.63 11.00
C ASP A 66 7.69 -6.81 9.78
N ALA A 67 6.77 -6.48 8.90
CA ALA A 67 7.05 -5.64 7.74
C ALA A 67 7.39 -4.18 8.12
N LEU A 68 6.98 -3.70 9.30
CA LEU A 68 7.27 -2.35 9.78
C LEU A 68 8.60 -2.24 10.53
N ARG A 69 9.22 -3.35 10.89
CA ARG A 69 10.40 -3.36 11.78
C ARG A 69 11.53 -2.48 11.24
N GLY A 70 11.87 -1.42 11.98
CA GLY A 70 12.94 -0.47 11.63
C GLY A 70 12.60 0.48 10.46
N ALA A 71 11.31 0.60 10.08
CA ALA A 71 10.90 1.55 9.05
C ALA A 71 10.81 2.98 9.58
N ASP A 72 11.26 3.95 8.78
CA ASP A 72 11.15 5.38 9.03
C ASP A 72 9.88 6.00 8.40
N ALA A 73 9.31 5.30 7.44
CA ALA A 73 8.11 5.73 6.73
C ALA A 73 7.30 4.54 6.20
N VAL A 74 6.01 4.76 6.00
CA VAL A 74 5.06 3.81 5.46
C VAL A 74 4.33 4.40 4.26
N VAL A 75 4.18 3.61 3.21
CA VAL A 75 3.26 3.89 2.10
C VAL A 75 2.30 2.72 1.96
N ASN A 76 1.01 2.98 2.04
CA ASN A 76 -0.02 1.98 1.79
C ASN A 76 -0.64 2.18 0.40
N CYS A 77 -0.33 1.28 -0.52
CA CYS A 77 -0.88 1.21 -1.88
C CYS A 77 -1.82 0.00 -2.06
N VAL A 78 -2.19 -0.68 -0.97
CA VAL A 78 -3.06 -1.85 -1.09
C VAL A 78 -4.48 -1.42 -1.40
N GLY A 79 -5.04 -2.01 -2.45
CA GLY A 79 -6.43 -1.86 -2.85
C GLY A 79 -6.80 -3.00 -3.78
N ILE A 80 -8.09 -3.25 -3.91
CA ILE A 80 -8.67 -4.22 -4.84
C ILE A 80 -9.79 -3.55 -5.61
N LEU A 81 -10.04 -3.99 -6.84
CA LEU A 81 -11.16 -3.55 -7.66
C LEU A 81 -12.28 -4.59 -7.72
N VAL A 82 -11.97 -5.83 -7.32
CA VAL A 82 -12.89 -6.96 -7.31
C VAL A 82 -12.61 -7.80 -6.08
N GLU A 83 -13.66 -8.23 -5.40
CA GLU A 83 -13.57 -9.14 -4.27
C GLU A 83 -13.25 -10.56 -4.73
N THR A 84 -12.39 -11.26 -4.00
CA THR A 84 -12.01 -12.64 -4.30
C THR A 84 -11.71 -13.40 -3.03
N GLY A 85 -12.53 -14.38 -2.71
CA GLY A 85 -12.38 -15.22 -1.51
C GLY A 85 -12.36 -14.38 -0.23
N LYS A 86 -11.27 -14.48 0.53
CA LYS A 86 -11.10 -13.72 1.79
C LYS A 86 -10.65 -12.26 1.58
N ASN A 87 -10.49 -11.79 0.36
CA ASN A 87 -10.16 -10.41 0.06
C ASN A 87 -11.44 -9.67 -0.32
N SER A 88 -12.23 -9.29 0.68
CA SER A 88 -13.34 -8.36 0.53
C SER A 88 -12.85 -6.91 0.56
N PHE A 89 -13.69 -5.97 0.12
CA PHE A 89 -13.40 -4.55 0.25
C PHE A 89 -13.18 -4.16 1.70
N ASP A 90 -14.04 -4.61 2.62
CA ASP A 90 -13.90 -4.35 4.06
C ASP A 90 -12.57 -4.88 4.60
N ALA A 91 -12.24 -6.15 4.34
CA ALA A 91 -11.03 -6.78 4.87
C ALA A 91 -9.71 -6.17 4.35
N VAL A 92 -9.74 -5.56 3.15
CA VAL A 92 -8.54 -5.03 2.50
C VAL A 92 -8.46 -3.50 2.61
N GLN A 93 -9.54 -2.79 2.30
CA GLN A 93 -9.54 -1.33 2.15
C GLN A 93 -9.87 -0.61 3.46
N SER A 94 -10.72 -1.18 4.33
CA SER A 94 -11.04 -0.64 5.65
C SER A 94 -10.14 -1.26 6.72
N GLU A 95 -10.35 -2.52 7.10
CA GLU A 95 -9.63 -3.19 8.20
C GLU A 95 -8.12 -3.30 7.94
N GLY A 96 -7.72 -3.62 6.69
CA GLY A 96 -6.31 -3.72 6.32
C GLY A 96 -5.58 -2.39 6.43
N ALA A 97 -6.22 -1.30 6.00
CA ALA A 97 -5.68 0.04 6.09
C ALA A 97 -5.57 0.51 7.55
N GLU A 98 -6.62 0.27 8.36
CA GLU A 98 -6.61 0.52 9.80
C GLU A 98 -5.46 -0.20 10.49
N ARG A 99 -5.32 -1.51 10.23
CA ARG A 99 -4.27 -2.35 10.84
C ARG A 99 -2.89 -1.82 10.55
N ILE A 100 -2.61 -1.45 9.31
CA ILE A 100 -1.30 -0.88 8.93
C ILE A 100 -1.06 0.43 9.69
N ALA A 101 -2.04 1.33 9.77
CA ALA A 101 -1.92 2.61 10.46
C ALA A 101 -1.73 2.42 11.98
N ARG A 102 -2.53 1.56 12.60
CA ARG A 102 -2.45 1.24 14.04
C ARG A 102 -1.08 0.66 14.39
N MET A 103 -0.57 -0.28 13.59
CA MET A 103 0.74 -0.88 13.81
C MET A 103 1.88 0.12 13.56
N ALA A 104 1.76 1.01 12.58
CA ALA A 104 2.73 2.07 12.32
C ALA A 104 2.79 3.07 13.48
N ALA A 105 1.64 3.47 14.02
CA ALA A 105 1.54 4.34 15.20
C ALA A 105 2.19 3.66 16.42
N ALA A 106 1.88 2.39 16.68
CA ALA A 106 2.47 1.62 17.78
C ALA A 106 4.00 1.46 17.65
N ALA A 107 4.52 1.42 16.42
CA ALA A 107 5.95 1.38 16.13
C ALA A 107 6.64 2.76 16.17
N GLY A 108 5.90 3.84 16.46
CA GLY A 108 6.42 5.21 16.52
C GLY A 108 6.78 5.81 15.15
N ILE A 109 6.24 5.26 14.05
CA ILE A 109 6.51 5.74 12.70
C ILE A 109 5.65 6.98 12.43
N GLY A 110 6.28 8.15 12.29
CA GLY A 110 5.56 9.42 12.10
C GLY A 110 5.20 9.77 10.65
N ARG A 111 5.70 9.02 9.66
CA ARG A 111 5.46 9.31 8.24
C ARG A 111 4.61 8.22 7.59
N PHE A 112 3.39 8.59 7.24
CA PHE A 112 2.42 7.67 6.64
C PHE A 112 1.75 8.31 5.42
N VAL A 113 1.76 7.60 4.29
CA VAL A 113 1.06 7.98 3.06
C VAL A 113 0.10 6.87 2.68
N HIS A 114 -1.14 7.20 2.36
CA HIS A 114 -2.14 6.27 1.88
C HIS A 114 -2.66 6.64 0.49
N VAL A 115 -2.67 5.68 -0.41
CA VAL A 115 -3.29 5.83 -1.73
C VAL A 115 -4.74 5.35 -1.65
N SER A 116 -5.63 6.32 -1.57
CA SER A 116 -7.08 6.13 -1.59
C SER A 116 -7.61 6.24 -3.04
N ALA A 117 -8.78 6.80 -3.23
CA ALA A 117 -9.38 7.05 -4.53
C ALA A 117 -10.28 8.29 -4.50
N ILE A 118 -10.44 8.94 -5.66
CA ILE A 118 -11.47 9.97 -5.82
C ILE A 118 -12.86 9.36 -5.52
N GLY A 119 -13.72 10.09 -4.85
CA GLY A 119 -15.04 9.60 -4.44
C GLY A 119 -15.05 8.69 -3.22
N ALA A 120 -13.92 8.53 -2.50
CA ALA A 120 -13.91 7.85 -1.20
C ALA A 120 -14.78 8.62 -0.21
N ASP A 121 -15.84 7.96 0.29
CA ASP A 121 -16.84 8.55 1.17
C ASP A 121 -17.51 7.45 2.00
N MET A 122 -17.57 7.63 3.33
CA MET A 122 -18.16 6.65 4.25
C MET A 122 -19.67 6.45 4.03
N GLU A 123 -20.35 7.45 3.45
CA GLU A 123 -21.78 7.40 3.14
C GLU A 123 -22.08 6.97 1.69
N ALA A 124 -21.06 6.59 0.93
CA ALA A 124 -21.25 6.17 -0.46
C ALA A 124 -22.05 4.86 -0.57
N GLU A 125 -22.95 4.77 -1.56
CA GLU A 125 -23.70 3.55 -1.88
C GLU A 125 -22.80 2.40 -2.36
N SER A 126 -21.68 2.74 -3.02
CA SER A 126 -20.72 1.76 -3.50
C SER A 126 -19.84 1.26 -2.36
N ASP A 127 -19.80 -0.07 -2.16
CA ASP A 127 -18.92 -0.70 -1.16
C ASP A 127 -17.44 -0.34 -1.38
N TYR A 128 -17.01 -0.19 -2.62
CA TYR A 128 -15.66 0.27 -2.94
C TYR A 128 -15.39 1.67 -2.37
N ALA A 129 -16.27 2.63 -2.63
CA ALA A 129 -16.08 4.02 -2.19
C ALA A 129 -16.26 4.15 -0.67
N ARG A 130 -17.26 3.45 -0.10
CA ARG A 130 -17.52 3.40 1.34
C ARG A 130 -16.32 2.87 2.10
N THR A 131 -15.80 1.69 1.74
CA THR A 131 -14.66 1.08 2.44
C THR A 131 -13.36 1.85 2.27
N LYS A 132 -13.19 2.59 1.17
CA LYS A 132 -12.10 3.56 1.02
C LYS A 132 -12.24 4.71 2.02
N GLY A 133 -13.43 5.30 2.16
CA GLY A 133 -13.71 6.36 3.12
C GLY A 133 -13.50 5.90 4.56
N GLU A 134 -14.01 4.72 4.93
CA GLU A 134 -13.80 4.10 6.24
C GLU A 134 -12.30 3.89 6.54
N GLY A 135 -11.56 3.38 5.56
CA GLY A 135 -10.11 3.18 5.68
C GLY A 135 -9.36 4.48 5.93
N GLU A 136 -9.73 5.58 5.25
CA GLU A 136 -9.15 6.90 5.48
C GLU A 136 -9.45 7.40 6.90
N ALA A 137 -10.70 7.32 7.35
CA ALA A 137 -11.10 7.72 8.69
C ALA A 137 -10.35 6.93 9.77
N ALA A 138 -10.23 5.62 9.59
CA ALA A 138 -9.49 4.74 10.49
C ALA A 138 -7.99 5.06 10.52
N ILE A 139 -7.37 5.34 9.36
CA ILE A 139 -5.98 5.78 9.30
C ILE A 139 -5.79 7.08 10.09
N LEU A 140 -6.60 8.09 9.84
CA LEU A 140 -6.48 9.41 10.48
C LEU A 140 -6.70 9.34 12.00
N LYS A 141 -7.50 8.40 12.48
CA LYS A 141 -7.67 8.13 13.92
C LYS A 141 -6.36 7.70 14.60
N HIS A 142 -5.55 6.86 13.94
CA HIS A 142 -4.28 6.36 14.47
C HIS A 142 -3.08 7.23 14.09
N MET A 143 -3.15 7.86 12.93
CA MET A 143 -2.09 8.65 12.29
C MET A 143 -2.66 10.00 11.82
N PRO A 144 -2.91 10.97 12.74
CA PRO A 144 -3.60 12.24 12.39
C PRO A 144 -2.86 13.08 11.35
N HIS A 145 -1.56 12.86 11.17
CA HIS A 145 -0.73 13.56 10.19
C HIS A 145 -0.45 12.73 8.91
N ALA A 146 -1.20 11.63 8.71
CA ALA A 146 -1.08 10.85 7.49
C ALA A 146 -1.48 11.67 6.27
N VAL A 147 -0.74 11.49 5.17
CA VAL A 147 -1.09 12.07 3.88
C VAL A 147 -1.99 11.09 3.13
N ILE A 148 -3.21 11.52 2.85
CA ILE A 148 -4.18 10.76 2.05
C ILE A 148 -4.18 11.29 0.62
N LEU A 149 -3.87 10.45 -0.34
CA LEU A 149 -3.92 10.78 -1.76
C LEU A 149 -5.18 10.16 -2.38
N ARG A 150 -6.01 10.97 -3.00
CA ARG A 150 -7.24 10.55 -3.69
C ARG A 150 -7.08 10.72 -5.21
N PRO A 151 -6.33 9.84 -5.88
CA PRO A 151 -6.17 9.93 -7.32
C PRO A 151 -7.48 9.61 -8.04
N SER A 152 -7.63 10.17 -9.23
CA SER A 152 -8.57 9.72 -10.25
C SER A 152 -8.05 8.43 -10.90
N ILE A 153 -8.60 8.02 -12.03
CA ILE A 153 -8.13 6.85 -12.78
C ILE A 153 -6.66 7.07 -13.17
N MET A 154 -5.82 6.19 -12.67
CA MET A 154 -4.39 6.17 -13.00
C MET A 154 -4.18 5.19 -14.16
N PHE A 155 -3.36 5.58 -15.12
CA PHE A 155 -3.06 4.78 -16.31
C PHE A 155 -1.55 4.69 -16.55
N GLY A 156 -1.13 3.66 -17.25
CA GLY A 156 0.27 3.41 -17.57
C GLY A 156 0.49 1.99 -18.12
N PRO A 157 1.72 1.61 -18.46
CA PRO A 157 1.99 0.32 -19.10
C PRO A 157 1.48 -0.91 -18.34
N GLU A 158 1.43 -0.84 -17.01
CA GLU A 158 1.00 -1.97 -16.17
C GLU A 158 -0.36 -1.73 -15.48
N ASP A 159 -1.18 -0.78 -15.97
CA ASP A 159 -2.52 -0.61 -15.45
C ASP A 159 -3.43 -1.78 -15.84
N GLU A 160 -4.39 -2.09 -14.98
CA GLU A 160 -5.36 -3.16 -15.23
C GLU A 160 -6.68 -2.63 -15.82
N PHE A 161 -6.85 -1.30 -15.90
CA PHE A 161 -8.08 -0.70 -16.37
C PHE A 161 -8.08 -0.56 -17.90
N PHE A 162 -7.22 0.28 -18.45
CA PHE A 162 -7.18 0.51 -19.91
C PHE A 162 -6.61 -0.69 -20.66
N ASN A 163 -5.59 -1.36 -20.12
CA ASN A 163 -5.02 -2.55 -20.75
C ASN A 163 -6.01 -3.70 -20.85
N ARG A 164 -6.99 -3.81 -19.94
CA ARG A 164 -8.07 -4.78 -20.04
C ARG A 164 -8.98 -4.51 -21.25
N PHE A 165 -9.30 -3.25 -21.52
CA PHE A 165 -10.10 -2.89 -22.71
C PHE A 165 -9.29 -3.00 -24.00
N ALA A 166 -8.01 -2.69 -23.99
CA ALA A 166 -7.14 -2.84 -25.16
C ALA A 166 -6.91 -4.31 -25.58
N GLY A 167 -7.12 -5.25 -24.66
CA GLY A 167 -6.99 -6.70 -24.92
C GLY A 167 -8.30 -7.39 -25.34
N MET A 168 -9.41 -6.65 -25.44
CA MET A 168 -10.72 -7.13 -25.90
C MET A 168 -10.92 -6.84 -27.38
#